data_a45fcb298feb594fbc9cc87a09ab6747
#
_entry.id   a45fcb298feb594fbc9cc87a09ab6747
#
_cell.length_a   1.000
_cell.length_b   1.000
_cell.length_c   1.000
_cell.angle_alpha   90.00
_cell.angle_beta   90.00
_cell.angle_gamma   90.00
#
_symmetry.space_group_name_H-M   'P 1'
#
loop_
_entity.id
_entity.type
_entity.pdbx_description
1 polymer ?
#
loop_
_entity_poly.entity_id
_entity_poly.type
_entity_poly.pdbx_seq_one_letter_code
_entity_poly.pdbx_strand_id
1 'polypeptide(L)'
;MAGAIFFEQETTAEDEDALFERWNELLERHNADVDRSWFTTTEQDREKMRAFRHALPVSVNERVVKNKQKKIGTDMAVPDENFPAFLRFYKQTLKASGIGYVIFGHIGDCHLHANLLPKNDEEAEWARHLYGRFVAQALMLGGTISAEHGIGKLKSKYLNVMMGERYIN
;
A
#
# COMPACT_ATOMS: atom_id res chain seq x y z
N MET A 1 7.59 7.49 -11.19
CA MET A 1 6.51 6.48 -11.12
C MET A 1 5.27 7.25 -10.71
N ALA A 2 4.22 7.19 -11.50
CA ALA A 2 2.93 7.76 -11.15
C ALA A 2 2.24 6.86 -10.12
N GLY A 3 1.47 7.44 -9.23
CA GLY A 3 0.56 6.75 -8.34
C GLY A 3 -0.88 7.10 -8.71
N ALA A 4 -1.84 6.30 -8.30
CA ALA A 4 -3.25 6.63 -8.39
C ALA A 4 -3.88 6.52 -6.99
N ILE A 5 -4.76 7.44 -6.68
CA ILE A 5 -5.56 7.42 -5.45
C ILE A 5 -7.01 7.24 -5.86
N PHE A 6 -7.66 6.27 -5.25
CA PHE A 6 -9.10 6.07 -5.36
C PHE A 6 -9.73 6.47 -4.02
N PHE A 7 -10.75 7.30 -4.08
CA PHE A 7 -11.54 7.68 -2.91
C PHE A 7 -13.01 7.82 -3.28
N GLU A 8 -13.86 7.66 -2.30
CA GLU A 8 -15.30 7.88 -2.40
C GLU A 8 -15.71 8.84 -1.29
N GLN A 9 -16.63 9.73 -1.59
CA GLN A 9 -17.23 10.63 -0.62
C GLN A 9 -18.74 10.67 -0.84
N GLU A 10 -19.50 10.54 0.24
CA GLU A 10 -20.95 10.73 0.20
C GLU A 10 -21.27 12.20 -0.04
N THR A 11 -22.27 12.47 -0.87
CA THR A 11 -22.77 13.81 -1.17
C THR A 11 -24.29 13.76 -1.42
N THR A 12 -24.92 14.91 -1.39
CA THR A 12 -26.30 15.12 -1.82
C THR A 12 -26.32 15.83 -3.17
N ALA A 13 -27.45 15.80 -3.86
CA ALA A 13 -27.60 16.54 -5.12
C ALA A 13 -27.42 18.06 -4.96
N GLU A 14 -27.64 18.59 -3.75
CA GLU A 14 -27.48 20.02 -3.45
C GLU A 14 -26.00 20.40 -3.25
N ASP A 15 -25.16 19.47 -2.77
CA ASP A 15 -23.76 19.72 -2.41
C ASP A 15 -22.77 19.24 -3.48
N GLU A 16 -23.23 18.51 -4.50
CA GLU A 16 -22.38 17.82 -5.46
C GLU A 16 -21.43 18.76 -6.20
N ASP A 17 -21.95 19.88 -6.73
CA ASP A 17 -21.15 20.85 -7.48
C ASP A 17 -20.08 21.50 -6.59
N ALA A 18 -20.46 21.94 -5.38
CA ALA A 18 -19.53 22.55 -4.43
C ALA A 18 -18.43 21.57 -3.98
N LEU A 19 -18.79 20.30 -3.81
CA LEU A 19 -17.83 19.26 -3.47
C LEU A 19 -16.87 18.98 -4.62
N PHE A 20 -17.37 18.96 -5.85
CA PHE A 20 -16.57 18.78 -7.05
C PHE A 20 -15.54 19.91 -7.22
N GLU A 21 -15.96 21.16 -7.08
CA GLU A 21 -15.06 22.32 -7.12
C GLU A 21 -13.96 22.22 -6.06
N ARG A 22 -14.34 21.88 -4.81
CA ARG A 22 -13.39 21.72 -3.71
C ARG A 22 -12.35 20.63 -4.00
N TRP A 23 -12.75 19.51 -4.60
CA TRP A 23 -11.80 18.44 -4.97
C TRP A 23 -10.89 18.85 -6.11
N ASN A 24 -11.39 19.59 -7.11
CA ASN A 24 -10.57 20.14 -8.19
C ASN A 24 -9.49 21.07 -7.65
N GLU A 25 -9.84 22.04 -6.79
CA GLU A 25 -8.87 22.93 -6.14
C GLU A 25 -7.80 22.16 -5.36
N LEU A 26 -8.21 21.10 -4.65
CA LEU A 26 -7.28 20.27 -3.89
C LEU A 26 -6.30 19.52 -4.81
N LEU A 27 -6.81 18.94 -5.90
CA LEU A 27 -6.01 18.21 -6.89
C LEU A 27 -5.01 19.13 -7.58
N GLU A 28 -5.43 20.32 -8.00
CA GLU A 28 -4.56 21.33 -8.60
C GLU A 28 -3.47 21.80 -7.62
N ARG A 29 -3.84 22.11 -6.38
CA ARG A 29 -2.91 22.51 -5.32
C ARG A 29 -1.80 21.47 -5.08
N HIS A 30 -2.11 20.21 -5.24
CA HIS A 30 -1.18 19.10 -5.03
C HIS A 30 -0.55 18.55 -6.33
N ASN A 31 -0.68 19.28 -7.46
CA ASN A 31 -0.16 18.90 -8.77
C ASN A 31 -0.62 17.50 -9.22
N ALA A 32 -1.87 17.16 -8.95
CA ALA A 32 -2.47 15.96 -9.49
C ALA A 32 -2.67 16.11 -11.01
N ASP A 33 -2.62 14.98 -11.72
CA ASP A 33 -2.88 14.95 -13.16
C ASP A 33 -4.41 14.95 -13.38
N VAL A 34 -5.00 16.16 -13.44
CA VAL A 34 -6.44 16.34 -13.55
C VAL A 34 -6.97 15.76 -14.87
N ASP A 35 -6.21 15.87 -15.97
CA ASP A 35 -6.59 15.34 -17.28
C ASP A 35 -6.72 13.80 -17.29
N ARG A 36 -6.07 13.12 -16.33
CA ARG A 36 -6.15 11.68 -16.13
C ARG A 36 -6.98 11.29 -14.92
N SER A 37 -7.62 12.24 -14.28
CA SER A 37 -8.50 11.97 -13.15
C SER A 37 -9.90 11.60 -13.63
N TRP A 38 -10.52 10.64 -12.96
CA TRP A 38 -11.88 10.21 -13.25
C TRP A 38 -12.79 10.60 -12.11
N PHE A 39 -13.81 11.35 -12.44
CA PHE A 39 -14.90 11.68 -11.53
C PHE A 39 -16.17 10.98 -11.99
N THR A 40 -16.95 10.51 -11.06
CA THR A 40 -18.20 9.86 -11.39
C THR A 40 -19.23 9.99 -10.28
N THR A 41 -20.45 10.20 -10.70
CA THR A 41 -21.64 10.26 -9.85
C THR A 41 -22.65 9.16 -10.22
N THR A 42 -22.46 8.49 -11.37
CA THR A 42 -23.34 7.41 -11.81
C THR A 42 -22.89 6.05 -11.26
N GLU A 43 -23.86 5.17 -10.95
CA GLU A 43 -23.54 3.80 -10.50
C GLU A 43 -22.73 3.01 -11.53
N GLN A 44 -23.07 3.18 -12.81
CA GLN A 44 -22.36 2.48 -13.89
C GLN A 44 -20.87 2.84 -13.94
N ASP A 45 -20.53 4.10 -13.72
CA ASP A 45 -19.12 4.53 -13.74
C ASP A 45 -18.42 4.19 -12.44
N ARG A 46 -19.12 4.25 -11.29
CA ARG A 46 -18.60 3.71 -10.03
C ARG A 46 -18.20 2.25 -10.16
N GLU A 47 -19.01 1.43 -10.81
CA GLU A 47 -18.69 0.02 -11.04
C GLU A 47 -17.45 -0.16 -11.92
N LYS A 48 -17.26 0.68 -12.95
CA LYS A 48 -16.02 0.68 -13.75
C LYS A 48 -14.79 1.02 -12.91
N MET A 49 -14.90 2.00 -12.01
CA MET A 49 -13.81 2.36 -11.09
C MET A 49 -13.50 1.23 -10.10
N ARG A 50 -14.53 0.58 -9.55
CA ARG A 50 -14.37 -0.61 -8.69
C ARG A 50 -13.69 -1.74 -9.44
N ALA A 51 -14.12 -2.03 -10.67
CA ALA A 51 -13.50 -3.04 -11.52
C ALA A 51 -12.02 -2.75 -11.80
N PHE A 52 -11.69 -1.50 -12.11
CA PHE A 52 -10.30 -1.05 -12.26
C PHE A 52 -9.47 -1.28 -10.99
N ARG A 53 -10.00 -0.89 -9.82
CA ARG A 53 -9.34 -1.12 -8.53
C ARG A 53 -9.11 -2.62 -8.27
N HIS A 54 -10.11 -3.46 -8.53
CA HIS A 54 -10.04 -4.91 -8.33
C HIS A 54 -9.12 -5.62 -9.32
N ALA A 55 -8.83 -5.03 -10.48
CA ALA A 55 -7.90 -5.60 -11.45
C ALA A 55 -6.45 -5.64 -10.95
N LEU A 56 -6.07 -4.76 -10.02
CA LEU A 56 -4.69 -4.70 -9.51
C LEU A 56 -4.25 -5.98 -8.77
N PRO A 57 -4.98 -6.51 -7.77
CA PRO A 57 -4.63 -7.78 -7.15
C PRO A 57 -4.59 -8.95 -8.13
N VAL A 58 -5.49 -8.97 -9.11
CA VAL A 58 -5.51 -10.00 -10.17
C VAL A 58 -4.22 -9.97 -10.97
N SER A 59 -3.82 -8.79 -11.48
CA SER A 59 -2.57 -8.60 -12.23
C SER A 59 -1.32 -8.96 -11.41
N VAL A 60 -1.33 -8.68 -10.10
CA VAL A 60 -0.26 -9.11 -9.19
C VAL A 60 -0.19 -10.64 -9.12
N ASN A 61 -1.33 -11.32 -8.97
CA ASN A 61 -1.37 -12.78 -8.91
C ASN A 61 -0.93 -13.43 -10.24
N GLU A 62 -1.32 -12.88 -11.38
CA GLU A 62 -0.83 -13.33 -12.69
C GLU A 62 0.70 -13.23 -12.78
N ARG A 63 1.27 -12.14 -12.28
CA ARG A 63 2.73 -11.96 -12.23
C ARG A 63 3.40 -12.99 -11.32
N VAL A 64 2.80 -13.30 -10.17
CA VAL A 64 3.26 -14.34 -9.24
C VAL A 64 3.30 -15.70 -9.94
N VAL A 65 2.23 -16.07 -10.64
CA VAL A 65 2.15 -17.31 -11.40
C VAL A 65 3.23 -17.36 -12.49
N LYS A 66 3.38 -16.28 -13.26
CA LYS A 66 4.40 -16.17 -14.31
C LYS A 66 5.82 -16.32 -13.76
N ASN A 67 6.11 -15.73 -12.64
CA ASN A 67 7.43 -15.77 -12.00
C ASN A 67 7.71 -17.12 -11.34
N LYS A 68 6.71 -17.97 -11.09
CA LYS A 68 6.81 -19.22 -10.33
C LYS A 68 7.44 -19.04 -8.94
N GLN A 69 7.32 -17.85 -8.38
CA GLN A 69 7.82 -17.47 -7.06
C GLN A 69 6.67 -16.88 -6.24
N LYS A 70 6.75 -17.05 -4.91
CA LYS A 70 5.76 -16.43 -4.00
C LYS A 70 6.07 -14.94 -3.85
N LYS A 71 5.04 -14.09 -3.90
CA LYS A 71 5.19 -12.69 -3.53
C LYS A 71 5.53 -12.57 -2.03
N ILE A 72 6.27 -11.53 -1.69
CA ILE A 72 6.54 -11.15 -0.30
C ILE A 72 5.89 -9.80 -0.07
N GLY A 73 4.76 -9.83 0.64
CA GLY A 73 3.94 -8.65 0.92
C GLY A 73 4.09 -8.19 2.36
N THR A 74 4.18 -6.88 2.57
CA THR A 74 4.13 -6.28 3.90
C THR A 74 2.68 -6.04 4.35
N ASP A 75 2.50 -5.85 5.65
CA ASP A 75 1.21 -5.54 6.29
C ASP A 75 1.49 -4.64 7.50
N MET A 76 2.17 -3.52 7.24
CA MET A 76 2.69 -2.63 8.26
C MET A 76 1.98 -1.28 8.19
N ALA A 77 1.66 -0.74 9.36
CA ALA A 77 1.19 0.63 9.52
C ALA A 77 2.08 1.37 10.51
N VAL A 78 2.13 2.68 10.37
CA VAL A 78 2.83 3.59 11.26
C VAL A 78 1.93 4.76 11.62
N PRO A 79 2.19 5.49 12.73
CA PRO A 79 1.48 6.73 13.04
C PRO A 79 1.51 7.72 11.87
N ASP A 80 0.45 8.52 11.73
CA ASP A 80 0.25 9.45 10.60
C ASP A 80 1.44 10.39 10.39
N GLU A 81 1.97 10.95 11.47
CA GLU A 81 3.13 11.84 11.44
C GLU A 81 4.40 11.17 10.90
N ASN A 82 4.52 9.85 11.04
CA ASN A 82 5.67 9.05 10.59
C ASN A 82 5.46 8.44 9.20
N PHE A 83 4.24 8.45 8.69
CA PHE A 83 3.90 7.83 7.40
C PHE A 83 4.71 8.38 6.21
N PRO A 84 4.92 9.71 6.06
CA PRO A 84 5.73 10.22 4.95
C PRO A 84 7.18 9.72 4.98
N ALA A 85 7.76 9.53 6.17
CA ALA A 85 9.10 8.98 6.32
C ALA A 85 9.14 7.49 5.96
N PHE A 86 8.15 6.72 6.41
CA PHE A 86 8.03 5.30 6.10
C PHE A 86 7.79 5.03 4.61
N LEU A 87 6.94 5.82 3.96
CA LEU A 87 6.69 5.74 2.52
C LEU A 87 7.94 6.06 1.70
N ARG A 88 8.71 7.09 2.09
CA ARG A 88 10.01 7.38 1.45
C ARG A 88 10.97 6.20 1.59
N PHE A 89 11.07 5.62 2.78
CA PHE A 89 11.91 4.45 3.02
C PHE A 89 11.50 3.26 2.15
N TYR A 90 10.19 2.96 2.06
CA TYR A 90 9.66 1.94 1.15
C TYR A 90 10.10 2.19 -0.29
N LYS A 91 9.83 3.38 -0.81
CA LYS A 91 10.12 3.73 -2.21
C LYS A 91 11.61 3.63 -2.53
N GLN A 92 12.47 4.13 -1.64
CA GLN A 92 13.91 4.09 -1.82
C GLN A 92 14.44 2.66 -1.78
N THR A 93 14.05 1.88 -0.77
CA THR A 93 14.50 0.51 -0.58
C THR A 93 14.03 -0.40 -1.72
N LEU A 94 12.76 -0.30 -2.11
CA LEU A 94 12.21 -1.09 -3.21
C LEU A 94 12.86 -0.74 -4.55
N LYS A 95 13.06 0.55 -4.82
CA LYS A 95 13.76 0.99 -6.04
C LYS A 95 15.19 0.47 -6.10
N ALA A 96 15.91 0.53 -4.99
CA ALA A 96 17.29 0.06 -4.90
C ALA A 96 17.43 -1.47 -4.95
N SER A 97 16.35 -2.22 -4.66
CA SER A 97 16.39 -3.68 -4.62
C SER A 97 16.60 -4.35 -5.98
N GLY A 98 16.20 -3.69 -7.06
CA GLY A 98 16.15 -4.29 -8.40
C GLY A 98 15.01 -5.29 -8.62
N ILE A 99 14.29 -5.69 -7.56
CA ILE A 99 13.16 -6.63 -7.64
C ILE A 99 11.92 -5.89 -8.14
N GLY A 100 11.13 -6.55 -9.00
CA GLY A 100 9.81 -6.02 -9.38
C GLY A 100 8.90 -5.87 -8.16
N TYR A 101 8.19 -4.76 -8.06
CA TYR A 101 7.31 -4.51 -6.92
C TYR A 101 6.08 -3.68 -7.30
N VAL A 102 5.09 -3.72 -6.43
CA VAL A 102 3.92 -2.83 -6.45
C VAL A 102 3.57 -2.43 -5.01
N ILE A 103 3.11 -1.19 -4.84
CA ILE A 103 2.62 -0.68 -3.56
C ILE A 103 1.15 -0.30 -3.76
N PHE A 104 0.29 -0.82 -2.91
CA PHE A 104 -1.12 -0.43 -2.83
C PHE A 104 -1.66 -0.66 -1.41
N GLY A 105 -2.79 -0.09 -1.06
CA GLY A 105 -3.39 -0.26 0.26
C GLY A 105 -4.29 0.92 0.62
N HIS A 106 -4.48 1.14 1.90
CA HIS A 106 -5.36 2.13 2.48
C HIS A 106 -4.55 3.35 2.94
N ILE A 107 -4.34 4.30 2.03
CA ILE A 107 -3.48 5.46 2.31
C ILE A 107 -4.06 6.35 3.42
N GLY A 108 -5.39 6.41 3.56
CA GLY A 108 -6.06 7.15 4.63
C GLY A 108 -5.79 6.60 6.03
N ASP A 109 -5.45 5.31 6.12
CA ASP A 109 -5.12 4.63 7.38
C ASP A 109 -3.60 4.47 7.56
N CYS A 110 -2.80 5.19 6.78
CA CYS A 110 -1.33 5.08 6.77
C CYS A 110 -0.81 3.65 6.62
N HIS A 111 -1.60 2.82 5.92
CA HIS A 111 -1.37 1.40 5.70
C HIS A 111 -1.21 1.08 4.22
N LEU A 112 0.01 0.75 3.82
CA LEU A 112 0.34 0.36 2.46
C LEU A 112 1.07 -0.98 2.42
N HIS A 113 0.60 -1.87 1.56
CA HIS A 113 1.27 -3.12 1.24
C HIS A 113 2.34 -2.90 0.18
N ALA A 114 3.59 -3.11 0.51
CA ALA A 114 4.65 -3.26 -0.45
C ALA A 114 4.76 -4.75 -0.84
N ASN A 115 4.46 -5.09 -2.08
CA ASN A 115 4.51 -6.45 -2.59
C ASN A 115 5.72 -6.60 -3.51
N LEU A 116 6.73 -7.35 -3.07
CA LEU A 116 7.88 -7.73 -3.89
C LEU A 116 7.51 -8.98 -4.71
N LEU A 117 7.90 -8.98 -5.97
CA LEU A 117 7.54 -9.99 -6.97
C LEU A 117 8.82 -10.65 -7.52
N PRO A 118 9.52 -11.47 -6.74
CA PRO A 118 10.77 -12.09 -7.14
C PRO A 118 10.58 -13.01 -8.36
N LYS A 119 11.63 -13.16 -9.17
CA LYS A 119 11.63 -13.99 -10.39
C LYS A 119 12.40 -15.29 -10.22
N ASN A 120 13.22 -15.38 -9.17
CA ASN A 120 14.06 -16.55 -8.86
C ASN A 120 14.31 -16.64 -7.37
N ASP A 121 15.02 -17.68 -6.94
CA ASP A 121 15.29 -17.97 -5.53
C ASP A 121 16.20 -16.92 -4.88
N GLU A 122 17.16 -16.36 -5.63
CA GLU A 122 18.06 -15.31 -5.15
C GLU A 122 17.27 -14.02 -4.84
N GLU A 123 16.42 -13.58 -5.77
CA GLU A 123 15.53 -12.44 -5.53
C GLU A 123 14.56 -12.72 -4.37
N ALA A 124 14.07 -13.97 -4.23
CA ALA A 124 13.17 -14.33 -3.15
C ALA A 124 13.87 -14.28 -1.78
N GLU A 125 15.13 -14.70 -1.70
CA GLU A 125 15.92 -14.58 -0.47
C GLU A 125 16.22 -13.12 -0.13
N TRP A 126 16.61 -12.34 -1.12
CA TRP A 126 16.83 -10.91 -0.95
C TRP A 126 15.54 -10.18 -0.51
N ALA A 127 14.39 -10.53 -1.09
CA ALA A 127 13.10 -9.96 -0.70
C ALA A 127 12.73 -10.29 0.77
N ARG A 128 13.06 -11.50 1.27
CA ARG A 128 12.88 -11.83 2.69
C ARG A 128 13.79 -11.01 3.61
N HIS A 129 15.01 -10.74 3.19
CA HIS A 129 15.91 -9.85 3.91
C HIS A 129 15.35 -8.42 3.97
N LEU A 130 14.85 -7.89 2.86
CA LEU A 130 14.21 -6.58 2.80
C LEU A 130 12.96 -6.49 3.68
N TYR A 131 12.17 -7.56 3.75
CA TYR A 131 11.04 -7.63 4.67
C TYR A 131 11.46 -7.38 6.12
N GLY A 132 12.57 -7.99 6.57
CA GLY A 132 13.12 -7.71 7.91
C GLY A 132 13.51 -6.25 8.13
N ARG A 133 14.05 -5.59 7.10
CA ARG A 133 14.35 -4.14 7.16
C ARG A 133 13.09 -3.28 7.25
N PHE A 134 12.03 -3.67 6.55
CA PHE A 134 10.73 -2.98 6.65
C PHE A 134 10.12 -3.12 8.03
N VAL A 135 10.19 -4.34 8.63
CA VAL A 135 9.79 -4.59 10.03
C VAL A 135 10.55 -3.66 10.97
N ALA A 136 11.87 -3.64 10.90
CA ALA A 136 12.69 -2.81 11.79
C ALA A 136 12.33 -1.32 11.66
N GLN A 137 12.17 -0.83 10.45
CA GLN A 137 11.80 0.57 10.20
C GLN A 137 10.40 0.91 10.71
N ALA A 138 9.41 0.03 10.51
CA ALA A 138 8.06 0.25 11.02
C ALA A 138 8.05 0.37 12.54
N LEU A 139 8.73 -0.57 13.23
CA LEU A 139 8.81 -0.56 14.68
C LEU A 139 9.58 0.64 15.24
N MET A 140 10.68 1.06 14.58
CA MET A 140 11.41 2.29 14.94
C MET A 140 10.55 3.54 14.85
N LEU A 141 9.57 3.56 13.95
CA LEU A 141 8.62 4.64 13.76
C LEU A 141 7.35 4.48 14.64
N GLY A 142 7.35 3.59 15.62
CA GLY A 142 6.21 3.36 16.52
C GLY A 142 5.04 2.62 15.86
N GLY A 143 5.29 1.94 14.75
CA GLY A 143 4.28 1.24 13.98
C GLY A 143 4.06 -0.22 14.40
N THR A 144 3.27 -0.92 13.59
CA THR A 144 2.93 -2.34 13.74
C THR A 144 3.36 -3.16 12.54
N ILE A 145 3.61 -4.45 12.75
CA ILE A 145 3.92 -5.41 11.69
C ILE A 145 2.68 -6.11 11.15
N SER A 146 1.52 -5.85 11.72
CA SER A 146 0.26 -6.43 11.29
C SER A 146 -0.88 -5.44 11.48
N ALA A 147 -1.26 -4.79 10.38
CA ALA A 147 -2.36 -3.84 10.36
C ALA A 147 -3.72 -4.54 10.13
N GLU A 148 -3.79 -5.52 9.20
CA GLU A 148 -5.06 -6.17 8.80
C GLU A 148 -5.03 -7.70 8.86
N HIS A 149 -3.91 -8.32 8.47
CA HIS A 149 -3.88 -9.76 8.17
C HIS A 149 -3.47 -10.65 9.34
N GLY A 150 -3.30 -10.08 10.53
CA GLY A 150 -2.83 -10.82 11.71
C GLY A 150 -1.38 -11.28 11.61
N ILE A 151 -0.87 -11.86 12.68
CA ILE A 151 0.55 -12.27 12.80
C ILE A 151 0.84 -13.52 11.97
N GLY A 152 0.03 -14.55 12.11
CA GLY A 152 0.26 -15.84 11.43
C GLY A 152 1.67 -16.39 11.65
N LYS A 153 2.01 -17.44 10.91
CA LYS A 153 3.33 -18.08 11.02
C LYS A 153 4.49 -17.24 10.47
N LEU A 154 4.23 -16.39 9.47
CA LEU A 154 5.28 -15.60 8.82
C LEU A 154 5.83 -14.47 9.69
N LYS A 155 4.98 -13.87 10.51
CA LYS A 155 5.32 -12.71 11.34
C LYS A 155 5.65 -13.10 12.79
N SER A 156 5.37 -14.33 13.22
CA SER A 156 5.55 -14.79 14.61
C SER A 156 6.96 -14.52 15.14
N LYS A 157 7.99 -14.71 14.32
CA LYS A 157 9.39 -14.43 14.68
C LYS A 157 9.68 -12.96 15.00
N TYR A 158 8.84 -12.04 14.56
CA TYR A 158 8.98 -10.61 14.83
C TYR A 158 8.10 -10.13 16.01
N LEU A 159 7.22 -11.00 16.52
CA LEU A 159 6.28 -10.64 17.58
C LEU A 159 7.02 -10.21 18.85
N ASN A 160 8.07 -10.94 19.22
CA ASN A 160 8.90 -10.63 20.39
C ASN A 160 9.52 -9.23 20.26
N VAL A 161 9.96 -8.83 19.07
CA VAL A 161 10.55 -7.52 18.83
C VAL A 161 9.48 -6.43 18.94
N MET A 162 8.27 -6.70 18.47
CA MET A 162 7.15 -5.74 18.50
C MET A 162 6.58 -5.56 19.90
N MET A 163 6.37 -6.63 20.64
CA MET A 163 5.66 -6.63 21.92
C MET A 163 6.59 -6.54 23.14
N GLY A 164 7.88 -6.84 22.96
CA GLY A 164 8.81 -7.03 24.04
C GLY A 164 8.60 -8.40 24.76
N GLU A 165 9.63 -8.89 25.44
CA GLU A 165 9.61 -10.22 26.07
C GLU A 165 8.54 -10.42 27.16
N ARG A 166 8.00 -9.31 27.71
CA ARG A 166 7.01 -9.36 28.81
C ARG A 166 5.59 -9.78 28.39
N TYR A 167 5.30 -9.83 27.10
CA TYR A 167 3.95 -10.10 26.57
C TYR A 167 3.81 -11.46 25.91
N ILE A 168 4.85 -12.30 25.96
CA ILE A 168 4.90 -13.59 25.29
C ILE A 168 5.16 -14.68 26.32
N ASN A 169 4.18 -14.90 27.17
CA ASN A 169 4.09 -16.07 28.07
C ASN A 169 2.81 -16.81 27.82
#